data_89397dc934432eb60964473a37e86135
#
_entry.id   89397dc934432eb60964473a37e86135
#
_cell.length_a   1.000
_cell.length_b   1.000
_cell.length_c   1.000
_cell.angle_alpha   90.00
_cell.angle_beta   90.00
_cell.angle_gamma   90.00
#
_symmetry.space_group_name_H-M   'P 1'
#
loop_
_entity.id
_entity.type
_entity.pdbx_description
1 polymer ?
#
loop_
_entity_poly.entity_id
_entity_poly.type
_entity_poly.pdbx_seq_one_letter_code
_entity_poly.pdbx_strand_id
1 'polypeptide(L)'
;FITTYKTAILEEAISREILRGGQVYFLHNDVKTIARVTEELSNLLPEISFNFAHGQMKERDLERVMSDFYHQNFSVLVCTTIIETGIDIPSANTIIIDNADKFGLAQLHQLRGRVGRSHHQAYAYLLVNEHKKLSKDANKRLEAISMSEKLGSGFILATNDLEIRGAGELLGDEQSGHIQTIGFSLYMDILDQAIKAVSYTHLTLPTNKAV
;
A
#
# COMPACT_ATOMS: atom_id res chain seq x y z
N PHE A 1 1.04 0.25 -12.18
CA PHE A 1 1.94 -0.50 -13.06
C PHE A 1 2.87 -1.37 -12.22
N ILE A 2 3.05 -2.65 -12.59
CA ILE A 2 4.06 -3.55 -12.01
C ILE A 2 5.14 -3.73 -13.08
N THR A 3 6.39 -3.44 -12.72
CA THR A 3 7.50 -3.48 -13.69
C THR A 3 8.82 -3.79 -13.00
N THR A 4 9.81 -4.24 -13.77
CA THR A 4 11.17 -4.40 -13.26
C THR A 4 11.82 -3.04 -13.06
N TYR A 5 12.77 -2.96 -12.10
CA TYR A 5 13.54 -1.75 -11.86
C TYR A 5 14.40 -1.44 -13.10
N LYS A 6 14.06 -0.37 -13.81
CA LYS A 6 14.80 0.14 -14.97
C LYS A 6 14.90 1.66 -14.86
N THR A 7 16.07 2.19 -15.03
CA THR A 7 16.37 3.63 -14.96
C THR A 7 15.46 4.43 -15.88
N ALA A 8 15.30 3.98 -17.13
CA ALA A 8 14.44 4.66 -18.11
C ALA A 8 12.96 4.77 -17.66
N ILE A 9 12.43 3.77 -16.93
CA ILE A 9 11.07 3.83 -16.40
C ILE A 9 10.97 4.86 -15.25
N LEU A 10 12.02 4.93 -14.41
CA LEU A 10 12.09 5.92 -13.33
C LEU A 10 12.15 7.34 -13.88
N GLU A 11 13.04 7.57 -14.84
CA GLU A 11 13.18 8.86 -15.52
C GLU A 11 11.86 9.28 -16.15
N GLU A 12 11.20 8.40 -16.89
CA GLU A 12 9.91 8.67 -17.51
C GLU A 12 8.82 8.96 -16.48
N ALA A 13 8.69 8.13 -15.44
CA ALA A 13 7.65 8.27 -14.42
C ALA A 13 7.79 9.57 -13.63
N ILE A 14 9.02 9.90 -13.20
CA ILE A 14 9.31 11.11 -12.44
C ILE A 14 9.14 12.34 -13.34
N SER A 15 9.78 12.37 -14.50
CA SER A 15 9.71 13.52 -15.42
C SER A 15 8.28 13.81 -15.87
N ARG A 16 7.46 12.78 -16.14
CA ARG A 16 6.05 12.94 -16.48
C ARG A 16 5.27 13.66 -15.38
N GLU A 17 5.49 13.28 -14.11
CA GLU A 17 4.82 13.91 -12.99
C GLU A 17 5.25 15.37 -12.82
N ILE A 18 6.55 15.65 -12.90
CA ILE A 18 7.10 16.98 -12.73
C ILE A 18 6.63 17.92 -13.86
N LEU A 19 6.63 17.44 -15.10
CA LEU A 19 6.17 18.22 -16.27
C LEU A 19 4.70 18.67 -16.16
N ARG A 20 3.87 17.95 -15.42
CA ARG A 20 2.48 18.35 -15.17
C ARG A 20 2.30 19.13 -13.86
N GLY A 21 3.40 19.53 -13.20
CA GLY A 21 3.39 20.32 -11.96
C GLY A 21 3.11 19.53 -10.70
N GLY A 22 3.17 18.19 -10.76
CA GLY A 22 2.98 17.32 -9.61
C GLY A 22 4.27 16.99 -8.87
N GLN A 23 4.12 16.21 -7.80
CA GLN A 23 5.22 15.70 -6.96
C GLN A 23 5.18 14.18 -6.91
N VAL A 24 6.32 13.58 -6.54
CA VAL A 24 6.49 12.12 -6.52
C VAL A 24 6.89 11.65 -5.13
N TYR A 25 6.22 10.60 -4.67
CA TYR A 25 6.73 9.75 -3.58
C TYR A 25 7.58 8.62 -4.17
N PHE A 26 8.80 8.50 -3.69
CA PHE A 26 9.65 7.34 -3.96
C PHE A 26 9.84 6.55 -2.66
N LEU A 27 9.17 5.40 -2.55
CA LEU A 27 9.22 4.58 -1.36
C LEU A 27 10.40 3.62 -1.40
N HIS A 28 11.35 3.80 -0.48
CA HIS A 28 12.51 2.94 -0.29
C HIS A 28 12.60 2.53 1.19
N ASN A 29 12.23 1.28 1.50
CA ASN A 29 12.04 0.84 2.87
C ASN A 29 13.33 0.34 3.55
N ASP A 30 14.43 1.08 3.39
CA ASP A 30 15.69 0.81 4.07
C ASP A 30 16.37 2.12 4.50
N VAL A 31 16.30 2.41 5.81
CA VAL A 31 16.87 3.61 6.42
C VAL A 31 18.37 3.73 6.19
N LYS A 32 19.10 2.61 6.13
CA LYS A 32 20.56 2.62 5.99
C LYS A 32 21.01 3.06 4.59
N THR A 33 20.20 2.83 3.61
CA THR A 33 20.55 3.07 2.20
C THR A 33 19.76 4.23 1.56
N ILE A 34 18.78 4.80 2.27
CA ILE A 34 17.88 5.83 1.73
C ILE A 34 18.62 7.07 1.24
N ALA A 35 19.62 7.54 2.00
CA ALA A 35 20.41 8.71 1.61
C ALA A 35 21.20 8.45 0.31
N ARG A 36 21.82 7.27 0.18
CA ARG A 36 22.55 6.86 -1.02
C ARG A 36 21.60 6.74 -2.23
N VAL A 37 20.44 6.12 -2.06
CA VAL A 37 19.44 6.01 -3.14
C VAL A 37 18.95 7.39 -3.57
N THR A 38 18.78 8.32 -2.63
CA THR A 38 18.40 9.71 -2.96
C THR A 38 19.48 10.40 -3.78
N GLU A 39 20.75 10.23 -3.44
CA GLU A 39 21.89 10.76 -4.19
C GLU A 39 21.97 10.13 -5.60
N GLU A 40 21.81 8.81 -5.72
CA GLU A 40 21.79 8.11 -7.01
C GLU A 40 20.67 8.63 -7.92
N LEU A 41 19.46 8.85 -7.39
CA LEU A 41 18.34 9.43 -8.13
C LEU A 41 18.58 10.89 -8.50
N SER A 42 19.18 11.68 -7.62
CA SER A 42 19.53 13.06 -7.89
C SER A 42 20.61 13.19 -8.98
N ASN A 43 21.58 12.27 -9.01
CA ASN A 43 22.58 12.21 -10.07
C ASN A 43 22.00 11.76 -11.42
N LEU A 44 20.98 10.90 -11.39
CA LEU A 44 20.26 10.46 -12.58
C LEU A 44 19.42 11.59 -13.20
N LEU A 45 18.81 12.42 -12.37
CA LEU A 45 17.90 13.50 -12.77
C LEU A 45 18.32 14.83 -12.12
N PRO A 46 19.44 15.45 -12.56
CA PRO A 46 20.02 16.63 -11.90
C PRO A 46 19.13 17.88 -11.95
N GLU A 47 18.18 17.95 -12.89
CA GLU A 47 17.21 19.04 -13.02
C GLU A 47 16.08 18.96 -11.99
N ILE A 48 15.96 17.84 -11.25
CA ILE A 48 14.87 17.58 -10.32
C ILE A 48 15.39 17.62 -8.89
N SER A 49 14.64 18.28 -8.00
CA SER A 49 15.00 18.40 -6.59
C SER A 49 14.48 17.20 -5.79
N PHE A 50 15.39 16.57 -5.05
CA PHE A 50 15.12 15.42 -4.19
C PHE A 50 15.39 15.76 -2.73
N ASN A 51 14.62 15.15 -1.84
CA ASN A 51 14.93 15.09 -0.43
C ASN A 51 14.46 13.75 0.13
N PHE A 52 14.91 13.37 1.34
CA PHE A 52 14.48 12.12 1.94
C PHE A 52 13.96 12.30 3.36
N ALA A 53 13.12 11.35 3.79
CA ALA A 53 12.59 11.27 5.14
C ALA A 53 12.43 9.82 5.62
N HIS A 54 12.71 9.55 6.89
CA HIS A 54 12.53 8.23 7.50
C HIS A 54 12.18 8.33 8.98
N GLY A 55 11.55 7.30 9.57
CA GLY A 55 11.03 7.30 10.94
C GLY A 55 12.05 7.39 12.05
N GLN A 56 13.35 7.28 11.75
CA GLN A 56 14.42 7.45 12.73
C GLN A 56 14.98 8.87 12.76
N MET A 57 14.46 9.78 11.91
CA MET A 57 14.81 11.20 11.98
C MET A 57 14.23 11.82 13.25
N LYS A 58 14.88 12.91 13.74
CA LYS A 58 14.29 13.73 14.79
C LYS A 58 12.99 14.34 14.29
N GLU A 59 11.97 14.36 15.13
CA GLU A 59 10.64 14.86 14.80
C GLU A 59 10.68 16.23 14.11
N ARG A 60 11.43 17.17 14.65
CA ARG A 60 11.61 18.51 14.08
C ARG A 60 12.20 18.50 12.65
N ASP A 61 13.14 17.59 12.36
CA ASP A 61 13.74 17.49 11.02
C ASP A 61 12.76 16.85 10.05
N LEU A 62 12.00 15.84 10.50
CA LEU A 62 10.94 15.21 9.75
C LEU A 62 9.84 16.20 9.41
N GLU A 63 9.35 16.96 10.38
CA GLU A 63 8.33 18.00 10.18
C GLU A 63 8.78 19.04 9.16
N ARG A 64 10.05 19.47 9.24
CA ARG A 64 10.61 20.43 8.26
C ARG A 64 10.58 19.85 6.84
N VAL A 65 11.09 18.63 6.64
CA VAL A 65 11.09 17.98 5.30
C VAL A 65 9.68 17.82 4.78
N MET A 66 8.73 17.42 5.63
CA MET A 66 7.33 17.25 5.23
C MET A 66 6.66 18.58 4.90
N SER A 67 6.96 19.65 5.66
CA SER A 67 6.51 21.01 5.38
C SER A 67 7.07 21.52 4.05
N ASP A 68 8.37 21.33 3.80
CA ASP A 68 9.01 21.72 2.55
C ASP A 68 8.40 20.97 1.35
N PHE A 69 8.07 19.68 1.51
CA PHE A 69 7.40 18.89 0.48
C PHE A 69 5.97 19.39 0.23
N TYR A 70 5.21 19.67 1.29
CA TYR A 70 3.87 20.23 1.18
C TYR A 70 3.85 21.56 0.42
N HIS A 71 4.83 22.44 0.67
CA HIS A 71 4.97 23.74 -0.01
C HIS A 71 5.67 23.65 -1.37
N GLN A 72 5.92 22.44 -1.89
CA GLN A 72 6.56 22.20 -3.18
C GLN A 72 7.97 22.78 -3.32
N ASN A 73 8.71 22.91 -2.18
CA ASN A 73 10.09 23.38 -2.18
C ASN A 73 11.06 22.35 -2.82
N PHE A 74 10.61 21.11 -2.99
CA PHE A 74 11.27 20.07 -3.78
C PHE A 74 10.25 19.11 -4.39
N SER A 75 10.67 18.35 -5.38
CA SER A 75 9.77 17.63 -6.28
C SER A 75 9.59 16.16 -5.94
N VAL A 76 10.62 15.49 -5.41
CA VAL A 76 10.59 14.06 -5.12
C VAL A 76 10.98 13.80 -3.67
N LEU A 77 10.06 13.17 -2.92
CA LEU A 77 10.33 12.72 -1.56
C LEU A 77 10.67 11.23 -1.56
N VAL A 78 11.93 10.91 -1.27
CA VAL A 78 12.36 9.54 -1.00
C VAL A 78 12.06 9.23 0.47
N CYS A 79 11.27 8.18 0.74
CA CYS A 79 10.83 7.94 2.11
C CYS A 79 10.68 6.44 2.42
N THR A 80 10.72 6.12 3.71
CA THR A 80 10.25 4.82 4.21
C THR A 80 8.73 4.83 4.35
N THR A 81 8.13 3.89 5.05
CA THR A 81 6.67 3.78 5.29
C THR A 81 6.04 4.95 6.07
N ILE A 82 6.80 6.04 6.34
CA ILE A 82 6.32 7.26 7.04
C ILE A 82 5.09 7.90 6.40
N ILE A 83 4.87 7.67 5.11
CA ILE A 83 3.66 8.16 4.42
C ILE A 83 2.37 7.69 5.13
N GLU A 84 2.46 6.74 6.04
CA GLU A 84 1.32 6.28 6.87
C GLU A 84 0.83 7.35 7.85
N THR A 85 1.63 8.37 8.18
CA THR A 85 1.33 9.39 9.21
C THR A 85 0.30 10.46 8.84
N GLY A 86 -0.48 10.26 7.79
CA GLY A 86 -1.72 11.02 7.59
C GLY A 86 -1.61 12.41 6.97
N ILE A 87 -0.42 12.87 6.57
CA ILE A 87 -0.29 14.14 5.83
C ILE A 87 -0.78 13.91 4.40
N ASP A 88 -1.81 14.67 4.04
CA ASP A 88 -2.37 14.70 2.69
C ASP A 88 -1.62 15.72 1.84
N ILE A 89 -0.99 15.25 0.76
CA ILE A 89 -0.27 16.13 -0.17
C ILE A 89 -0.95 16.03 -1.55
N PRO A 90 -1.84 16.97 -1.87
CA PRO A 90 -2.65 16.92 -3.09
C PRO A 90 -1.84 16.98 -4.39
N SER A 91 -0.65 17.56 -4.34
CA SER A 91 0.28 17.64 -5.47
C SER A 91 1.02 16.32 -5.78
N ALA A 92 1.09 15.40 -4.83
CA ALA A 92 1.75 14.11 -5.01
C ALA A 92 0.79 13.10 -5.66
N ASN A 93 0.84 12.99 -6.99
CA ASN A 93 -0.04 12.10 -7.76
C ASN A 93 0.69 10.87 -8.31
N THR A 94 1.99 10.76 -8.11
CA THR A 94 2.76 9.57 -8.50
C THR A 94 3.47 8.98 -7.27
N ILE A 95 3.33 7.67 -7.09
CA ILE A 95 4.07 6.90 -6.11
C ILE A 95 4.88 5.80 -6.81
N ILE A 96 6.15 5.69 -6.46
CA ILE A 96 7.06 4.65 -6.93
C ILE A 96 7.47 3.83 -5.71
N ILE A 97 7.23 2.53 -5.73
CA ILE A 97 7.53 1.62 -4.62
C ILE A 97 8.67 0.70 -5.03
N ASP A 98 9.83 0.93 -4.46
CA ASP A 98 11.02 0.09 -4.68
C ASP A 98 10.90 -1.24 -3.92
N ASN A 99 11.33 -2.33 -4.58
CA ASN A 99 11.24 -3.69 -4.02
C ASN A 99 9.81 -4.02 -3.52
N ALA A 100 8.79 -3.78 -4.35
CA ALA A 100 7.38 -3.97 -4.00
C ALA A 100 7.05 -5.41 -3.55
N ASP A 101 7.84 -6.40 -3.95
CA ASP A 101 7.75 -7.79 -3.52
C ASP A 101 7.92 -8.01 -2.01
N LYS A 102 8.57 -7.06 -1.31
CA LYS A 102 8.80 -7.12 0.13
C LYS A 102 7.63 -6.61 0.97
N PHE A 103 6.65 -5.94 0.35
CA PHE A 103 5.50 -5.37 1.05
C PHE A 103 4.33 -6.35 1.11
N GLY A 104 3.55 -6.27 2.19
CA GLY A 104 2.26 -6.95 2.30
C GLY A 104 1.21 -6.34 1.38
N LEU A 105 0.19 -7.12 1.03
CA LEU A 105 -0.89 -6.67 0.13
C LEU A 105 -1.63 -5.46 0.71
N ALA A 106 -1.95 -5.49 2.00
CA ALA A 106 -2.60 -4.38 2.70
C ALA A 106 -1.73 -3.11 2.68
N GLN A 107 -0.42 -3.24 2.89
CA GLN A 107 0.51 -2.11 2.83
C GLN A 107 0.56 -1.49 1.43
N LEU A 108 0.68 -2.31 0.38
CA LEU A 108 0.66 -1.83 -1.01
C LEU A 108 -0.64 -1.09 -1.34
N HIS A 109 -1.77 -1.59 -0.85
CA HIS A 109 -3.06 -0.95 -1.03
C HIS A 109 -3.13 0.41 -0.30
N GLN A 110 -2.68 0.48 0.95
CA GLN A 110 -2.63 1.72 1.72
C GLN A 110 -1.71 2.75 1.06
N LEU A 111 -0.52 2.33 0.61
CA LEU A 111 0.44 3.19 -0.07
C LEU A 111 -0.12 3.72 -1.39
N ARG A 112 -0.76 2.87 -2.20
CA ARG A 112 -1.45 3.29 -3.42
C ARG A 112 -2.53 4.35 -3.14
N GLY A 113 -3.25 4.22 -2.02
CA GLY A 113 -4.28 5.16 -1.58
C GLY A 113 -3.75 6.51 -1.10
N ARG A 114 -2.42 6.70 -1.02
CA ARG A 114 -1.81 7.99 -0.66
C ARG A 114 -1.69 8.97 -1.82
N VAL A 115 -1.84 8.50 -3.04
CA VAL A 115 -1.88 9.33 -4.25
C VAL A 115 -3.29 9.31 -4.87
N GLY A 116 -3.58 10.29 -5.72
CA GLY A 116 -4.89 10.40 -6.40
C GLY A 116 -5.97 11.09 -5.57
N ARG A 117 -5.57 12.00 -4.69
CA ARG A 117 -6.48 12.84 -3.90
C ARG A 117 -6.74 14.20 -4.55
N SER A 118 -6.28 14.39 -5.76
CA SER A 118 -6.53 15.55 -6.59
C SER A 118 -7.35 15.19 -7.83
N HIS A 119 -7.67 16.17 -8.65
CA HIS A 119 -8.35 15.96 -9.95
C HIS A 119 -7.42 15.35 -11.03
N HIS A 120 -6.14 15.21 -10.73
CA HIS A 120 -5.17 14.66 -11.67
C HIS A 120 -5.11 13.14 -11.60
N GLN A 121 -4.87 12.50 -12.74
CA GLN A 121 -4.64 11.06 -12.83
C GLN A 121 -3.44 10.66 -11.96
N ALA A 122 -3.67 9.75 -11.04
CA ALA A 122 -2.63 9.21 -10.18
C ALA A 122 -1.99 7.95 -10.79
N TYR A 123 -0.71 7.76 -10.48
CA TYR A 123 0.07 6.62 -10.93
C TYR A 123 0.79 5.94 -9.77
N ALA A 124 0.73 4.62 -9.75
CA ALA A 124 1.51 3.81 -8.81
C ALA A 124 2.40 2.84 -9.62
N TYR A 125 3.70 2.95 -9.41
CA TYR A 125 4.70 2.06 -10.01
C TYR A 125 5.25 1.14 -8.92
N LEU A 126 5.03 -0.16 -9.09
CA LEU A 126 5.52 -1.19 -8.20
C LEU A 126 6.74 -1.83 -8.87
N LEU A 127 7.93 -1.52 -8.37
CA LEU A 127 9.18 -1.99 -8.93
C LEU A 127 9.60 -3.30 -8.26
N VAL A 128 9.97 -4.26 -9.07
CA VAL A 128 10.51 -5.54 -8.63
C VAL A 128 11.91 -5.73 -9.17
N ASN A 129 12.75 -6.46 -8.43
CA ASN A 129 14.11 -6.71 -8.87
C ASN A 129 14.13 -7.75 -10.00
N GLU A 130 14.74 -7.42 -11.14
CA GLU A 130 14.80 -8.26 -12.33
C GLU A 130 15.58 -9.58 -12.09
N HIS A 131 16.57 -9.54 -11.21
CA HIS A 131 17.46 -10.69 -10.96
C HIS A 131 16.94 -11.62 -9.85
N LYS A 132 15.82 -11.29 -9.20
CA LYS A 132 15.27 -12.08 -8.10
C LYS A 132 14.02 -12.81 -8.56
N LYS A 133 14.03 -14.14 -8.49
CA LYS A 133 12.80 -14.91 -8.64
C LYS A 133 11.84 -14.54 -7.50
N LEU A 134 10.72 -13.98 -7.85
CA LEU A 134 9.66 -13.67 -6.90
C LEU A 134 9.11 -14.97 -6.28
N SER A 135 8.83 -14.94 -4.99
CA SER A 135 8.11 -16.03 -4.34
C SER A 135 6.69 -16.16 -4.93
N LYS A 136 6.09 -17.35 -4.84
CA LYS A 136 4.71 -17.56 -5.30
C LYS A 136 3.74 -16.58 -4.64
N ASP A 137 3.95 -16.30 -3.33
CA ASP A 137 3.10 -15.40 -2.56
C ASP A 137 3.31 -13.92 -2.95
N ALA A 138 4.55 -13.51 -3.26
CA ALA A 138 4.82 -12.17 -3.77
C ALA A 138 4.13 -11.95 -5.13
N ASN A 139 4.19 -12.94 -6.03
CA ASN A 139 3.48 -12.87 -7.31
C ASN A 139 1.98 -12.74 -7.12
N LYS A 140 1.36 -13.57 -6.27
CA LYS A 140 -0.08 -13.50 -5.97
C LYS A 140 -0.48 -12.14 -5.42
N ARG A 141 0.31 -11.56 -4.49
CA ARG A 141 0.05 -10.22 -3.92
C ARG A 141 0.10 -9.12 -4.99
N LEU A 142 1.14 -9.13 -5.82
CA LEU A 142 1.29 -8.16 -6.90
C LEU A 142 0.16 -8.28 -7.93
N GLU A 143 -0.22 -9.49 -8.28
CA GLU A 143 -1.33 -9.75 -9.18
C GLU A 143 -2.66 -9.26 -8.58
N ALA A 144 -2.94 -9.56 -7.31
CA ALA A 144 -4.13 -9.09 -6.61
C ALA A 144 -4.23 -7.55 -6.58
N ILE A 145 -3.10 -6.83 -6.33
CA ILE A 145 -3.11 -5.37 -6.34
C ILE A 145 -3.34 -4.80 -7.73
N SER A 146 -2.86 -5.46 -8.80
CA SER A 146 -3.09 -5.02 -10.18
C SER A 146 -4.54 -5.19 -10.64
N MET A 147 -5.21 -6.24 -10.16
CA MET A 147 -6.62 -6.50 -10.48
C MET A 147 -7.58 -5.58 -9.72
N SER A 148 -7.13 -4.99 -8.62
CA SER A 148 -7.95 -4.15 -7.74
C SER A 148 -8.05 -2.69 -8.21
N GLU A 149 -8.44 -2.44 -9.45
CA GLU A 149 -8.59 -1.08 -10.00
C GLU A 149 -9.86 -0.35 -9.51
N LYS A 150 -10.83 -1.06 -8.96
CA LYS A 150 -12.13 -0.48 -8.58
C LYS A 150 -12.10 0.03 -7.12
N LEU A 151 -12.71 1.22 -6.91
CA LEU A 151 -13.04 1.73 -5.57
C LEU A 151 -13.86 0.65 -4.82
N GLY A 152 -13.50 0.39 -3.55
CA GLY A 152 -14.19 -0.62 -2.74
C GLY A 152 -13.50 -2.00 -2.69
N SER A 153 -12.40 -2.20 -3.41
CA SER A 153 -11.64 -3.46 -3.42
C SER A 153 -10.90 -3.78 -2.10
N GLY A 154 -10.91 -2.88 -1.12
CA GLY A 154 -10.20 -3.06 0.16
C GLY A 154 -10.61 -4.34 0.90
N PHE A 155 -11.89 -4.68 0.89
CA PHE A 155 -12.40 -5.92 1.50
C PHE A 155 -11.89 -7.16 0.75
N ILE A 156 -11.96 -7.15 -0.58
CA ILE A 156 -11.46 -8.24 -1.43
C ILE A 156 -9.96 -8.42 -1.25
N LEU A 157 -9.22 -7.32 -1.13
CA LEU A 157 -7.77 -7.35 -0.89
C LEU A 157 -7.44 -7.88 0.50
N ALA A 158 -8.19 -7.52 1.53
CA ALA A 158 -8.02 -8.06 2.87
C ALA A 158 -8.29 -9.57 2.92
N THR A 159 -9.31 -10.03 2.19
CA THR A 159 -9.63 -11.45 2.03
C THR A 159 -8.50 -12.20 1.32
N ASN A 160 -7.99 -11.66 0.22
CA ASN A 160 -6.86 -12.25 -0.50
C ASN A 160 -5.57 -12.25 0.34
N ASP A 161 -5.31 -11.22 1.15
CA ASP A 161 -4.15 -11.18 2.06
C ASP A 161 -4.24 -12.28 3.13
N LEU A 162 -5.44 -12.52 3.67
CA LEU A 162 -5.72 -13.62 4.59
C LEU A 162 -5.53 -14.99 3.93
N GLU A 163 -5.99 -15.17 2.70
CA GLU A 163 -5.79 -16.41 1.96
C GLU A 163 -4.32 -16.68 1.64
N ILE A 164 -3.55 -15.64 1.31
CA ILE A 164 -2.12 -15.75 0.98
C ILE A 164 -1.28 -16.03 2.23
N ARG A 165 -1.57 -15.38 3.35
CA ARG A 165 -0.84 -15.58 4.62
C ARG A 165 -1.25 -16.86 5.33
N GLY A 166 -2.45 -17.37 5.01
CA GLY A 166 -3.11 -18.39 5.81
C GLY A 166 -3.77 -17.78 7.05
N ALA A 167 -4.97 -18.18 7.36
CA ALA A 167 -5.74 -17.65 8.49
C ALA A 167 -5.18 -18.03 9.89
N GLY A 168 -4.10 -18.79 9.95
CA GLY A 168 -3.47 -19.25 11.18
C GLY A 168 -2.96 -18.14 12.09
N GLU A 169 -2.52 -17.03 11.51
CA GLU A 169 -1.98 -15.91 12.29
C GLU A 169 -3.07 -15.12 13.04
N LEU A 170 -4.33 -15.18 12.57
CA LEU A 170 -5.46 -14.44 13.14
C LEU A 170 -6.34 -15.25 14.09
N LEU A 171 -6.42 -16.56 13.90
CA LEU A 171 -7.41 -17.41 14.57
C LEU A 171 -6.79 -18.49 15.46
N GLY A 172 -5.45 -18.58 15.53
CA GLY A 172 -4.72 -19.62 16.22
C GLY A 172 -4.58 -20.91 15.40
N ASP A 173 -3.52 -21.66 15.67
CA ASP A 173 -3.10 -22.84 14.87
C ASP A 173 -4.18 -23.93 14.76
N GLU A 174 -5.04 -24.08 15.76
CA GLU A 174 -6.11 -25.10 15.75
C GLU A 174 -7.27 -24.77 14.79
N GLN A 175 -7.51 -23.48 14.48
CA GLN A 175 -8.59 -23.06 13.57
C GLN A 175 -8.13 -22.86 12.14
N SER A 176 -6.83 -22.69 11.93
CA SER A 176 -6.24 -22.47 10.59
C SER A 176 -6.46 -23.66 9.63
N GLY A 177 -6.47 -24.89 10.16
CA GLY A 177 -6.69 -26.09 9.38
C GLY A 177 -8.06 -26.16 8.68
N HIS A 178 -9.10 -25.64 9.33
CA HIS A 178 -10.45 -25.61 8.76
C HIS A 178 -10.59 -24.58 7.64
N ILE A 179 -9.97 -23.40 7.77
CA ILE A 179 -10.04 -22.36 6.76
C ILE A 179 -9.22 -22.72 5.52
N GLN A 180 -8.06 -23.38 5.68
CA GLN A 180 -7.30 -23.90 4.54
C GLN A 180 -8.04 -24.99 3.77
N THR A 181 -8.87 -25.78 4.46
CA THR A 181 -9.61 -26.90 3.84
C THR A 181 -10.86 -26.43 3.09
N ILE A 182 -11.54 -25.40 3.60
CA ILE A 182 -12.86 -24.95 3.04
C ILE A 182 -12.73 -23.68 2.18
N GLY A 183 -11.63 -22.94 2.29
CA GLY A 183 -11.47 -21.62 1.70
C GLY A 183 -12.13 -20.53 2.55
N PHE A 184 -11.49 -19.37 2.61
CA PHE A 184 -11.94 -18.24 3.46
C PHE A 184 -13.32 -17.70 3.04
N SER A 185 -13.63 -17.68 1.74
CA SER A 185 -14.93 -17.23 1.24
C SER A 185 -16.08 -18.08 1.74
N LEU A 186 -15.95 -19.39 1.70
CA LEU A 186 -16.99 -20.30 2.20
C LEU A 186 -17.11 -20.22 3.73
N TYR A 187 -15.99 -20.02 4.45
CA TYR A 187 -16.02 -19.80 5.90
C TYR A 187 -16.79 -18.52 6.26
N MET A 188 -16.59 -17.42 5.52
CA MET A 188 -17.31 -16.17 5.73
C MET A 188 -18.79 -16.29 5.38
N ASP A 189 -19.14 -17.03 4.35
CA ASP A 189 -20.55 -17.31 3.98
C ASP A 189 -21.26 -18.10 5.09
N ILE A 190 -20.62 -19.11 5.63
CA ILE A 190 -21.14 -19.90 6.76
C ILE A 190 -21.29 -19.03 8.01
N LEU A 191 -20.31 -18.16 8.31
CA LEU A 191 -20.35 -17.26 9.44
C LEU A 191 -21.49 -16.24 9.30
N ASP A 192 -21.67 -15.65 8.12
CA ASP A 192 -22.76 -14.69 7.85
C ASP A 192 -24.15 -15.36 7.97
N GLN A 193 -24.28 -16.59 7.47
CA GLN A 193 -25.50 -17.39 7.65
C GLN A 193 -25.76 -17.69 9.14
N ALA A 194 -24.73 -18.05 9.90
CA ALA A 194 -24.86 -18.29 11.34
C ALA A 194 -25.28 -17.04 12.11
N ILE A 195 -24.68 -15.88 11.81
CA ILE A 195 -25.04 -14.58 12.40
C ILE A 195 -26.50 -14.22 12.08
N LYS A 196 -26.93 -14.39 10.83
CA LYS A 196 -28.31 -14.15 10.42
C LYS A 196 -29.29 -15.07 11.15
N ALA A 197 -28.97 -16.33 11.31
CA ALA A 197 -29.80 -17.29 12.04
C ALA A 197 -29.94 -16.92 13.52
N VAL A 198 -28.85 -16.52 14.17
CA VAL A 198 -28.88 -16.07 15.59
C VAL A 198 -29.68 -14.77 15.76
N SER A 199 -29.49 -13.81 14.86
CA SER A 199 -30.23 -12.55 14.88
C SER A 199 -31.74 -12.77 14.72
N TYR A 200 -32.14 -13.72 13.87
CA TYR A 200 -33.56 -14.06 13.68
C TYR A 200 -34.19 -14.70 14.94
N THR A 201 -33.45 -15.55 15.65
CA THR A 201 -33.95 -16.17 16.88
C THR A 201 -34.12 -15.18 18.03
N HIS A 202 -33.32 -14.12 18.11
CA HIS A 202 -33.46 -13.05 19.11
C HIS A 202 -34.67 -12.14 18.85
N LEU A 203 -35.12 -11.97 17.62
CA LEU A 203 -36.28 -11.14 17.26
C LEU A 203 -37.61 -11.85 17.48
N THR A 204 -37.60 -13.18 17.70
CA THR A 204 -38.82 -13.98 17.86
C THR A 204 -39.14 -14.39 19.28
N LEU A 205 -38.42 -13.88 20.30
CA LEU A 205 -38.78 -14.12 21.68
C LEU A 205 -40.09 -13.38 21.99
N PRO A 206 -41.18 -14.08 22.41
CA PRO A 206 -42.42 -13.43 22.76
C PRO A 206 -42.20 -12.58 24.02
N THR A 207 -42.46 -11.29 23.89
CA THR A 207 -42.60 -10.41 25.05
C THR A 207 -43.79 -10.93 25.87
N ASN A 208 -43.54 -11.64 26.97
CA ASN A 208 -44.55 -11.95 27.95
C ASN A 208 -45.08 -10.61 28.50
N LYS A 209 -46.23 -10.17 27.99
CA LYS A 209 -47.06 -9.18 28.70
C LYS A 209 -47.65 -9.93 29.89
N ALA A 210 -47.09 -9.70 31.06
CA ALA A 210 -47.79 -9.95 32.32
C ALA A 210 -48.93 -8.96 32.41
N VAL A 211 -50.14 -9.47 32.57
CA VAL A 211 -51.37 -8.76 32.95
C VAL A 211 -51.28 -8.46 34.43
#